data_b547fb10c7fb693232e1b3f1e3761529
#
_entry.id   b547fb10c7fb693232e1b3f1e3761529
#
_cell.length_a   1.000
_cell.length_b   1.000
_cell.length_c   1.000
_cell.angle_alpha   90.00
_cell.angle_beta   90.00
_cell.angle_gamma   90.00
#
_symmetry.space_group_name_H-M   'P 1'
#
loop_
_entity.id
_entity.type
_entity.pdbx_description
1 polymer ?
#
loop_
_entity_poly.entity_id
_entity_poly.type
_entity_poly.pdbx_seq_one_letter_code
_entity_poly.pdbx_strand_id
1 'polypeptide(L)'
;RFSRAVRLTLFNMIRAPIEVQMHLPIVKSYQKFVDEFPERTNINIVGIRPLRGVGCWIVDPGVVYIAIDNMFGGEGRLAPRLNLREYTATELRIIRRLVDAFLNEYEKAWKSVYEIKFDFMRQETNFGFAKITSPGEMVLHSKFTIEINGRPGDIDLCIPFWVLEPVKSILYNNMQGFATEPDQHWTDLLNDQVHEAPVTAVAVLARKQMLLREITSLSVGDIIPIEINDPVTVYVDGLPVIKG
;
A
#
# COMPACT_ATOMS: atom_id res chain seq x y z
N ARG A 1 1.67 -2.59 -17.86
CA ARG A 1 3.13 -2.27 -17.94
C ARG A 1 3.95 -3.28 -17.15
N PHE A 2 3.61 -3.55 -15.90
CA PHE A 2 4.33 -4.50 -15.02
C PHE A 2 4.46 -5.90 -15.62
N SER A 3 3.35 -6.55 -16.02
CA SER A 3 3.37 -7.91 -16.61
C SER A 3 4.29 -8.02 -17.82
N ARG A 4 4.37 -6.98 -18.67
CA ARG A 4 5.28 -6.94 -19.81
C ARG A 4 6.74 -6.89 -19.37
N ALA A 5 7.06 -6.10 -18.34
CA ALA A 5 8.42 -5.97 -17.82
C ALA A 5 8.89 -7.29 -17.19
N VAL A 6 8.06 -7.89 -16.32
CA VAL A 6 8.33 -9.19 -15.72
C VAL A 6 8.54 -10.28 -16.78
N ARG A 7 7.66 -10.33 -17.79
CA ARG A 7 7.79 -11.29 -18.91
C ARG A 7 9.15 -11.18 -19.59
N LEU A 8 9.60 -9.94 -19.87
CA LEU A 8 10.88 -9.71 -20.54
C LEU A 8 12.07 -10.13 -19.67
N THR A 9 12.03 -9.79 -18.39
CA THR A 9 13.07 -10.14 -17.43
C THR A 9 13.17 -11.65 -17.23
N LEU A 10 12.03 -12.34 -17.06
CA LEU A 10 11.99 -13.80 -16.95
C LEU A 10 12.39 -14.50 -18.25
N PHE A 11 11.96 -14.01 -19.42
CA PHE A 11 12.39 -14.55 -20.72
C PHE A 11 13.91 -14.52 -20.87
N ASN A 12 14.54 -13.40 -20.51
CA ASN A 12 16.00 -13.27 -20.58
C ASN A 12 16.72 -14.25 -19.64
N MET A 13 16.09 -14.59 -18.50
CA MET A 13 16.66 -15.49 -17.51
C MET A 13 16.43 -16.96 -17.81
N ILE A 14 15.21 -17.33 -18.23
CA ILE A 14 14.77 -18.71 -18.42
C ILE A 14 14.96 -19.17 -19.88
N ARG A 15 14.96 -18.21 -20.83
CA ARG A 15 15.08 -18.43 -22.28
C ARG A 15 13.97 -19.31 -22.87
N ALA A 16 12.77 -19.18 -22.34
CA ALA A 16 11.57 -19.87 -22.77
C ALA A 16 10.43 -18.88 -23.02
N PRO A 17 9.45 -19.17 -23.87
CA PRO A 17 8.24 -18.37 -23.99
C PRO A 17 7.53 -18.26 -22.64
N ILE A 18 7.24 -17.03 -22.23
CA ILE A 18 6.61 -16.73 -20.93
C ILE A 18 5.43 -15.81 -21.14
N GLU A 19 4.31 -16.16 -20.53
CA GLU A 19 3.18 -15.26 -20.35
C GLU A 19 2.99 -14.95 -18.85
N VAL A 20 2.58 -13.73 -18.54
CA VAL A 20 2.36 -13.28 -17.16
C VAL A 20 0.99 -12.61 -17.08
N GLN A 21 0.10 -13.21 -16.33
CA GLN A 21 -1.21 -12.67 -16.03
C GLN A 21 -1.25 -12.21 -14.57
N MET A 22 -1.68 -10.99 -14.34
CA MET A 22 -1.92 -10.44 -13.01
C MET A 22 -3.41 -10.53 -12.69
N HIS A 23 -3.75 -11.08 -11.54
CA HIS A 23 -5.11 -11.09 -11.03
C HIS A 23 -5.36 -9.85 -10.16
N LEU A 24 -6.65 -9.50 -9.97
CA LEU A 24 -7.02 -8.43 -9.06
C LEU A 24 -6.61 -8.80 -7.64
N PRO A 25 -5.94 -7.90 -6.91
CA PRO A 25 -5.57 -8.14 -5.52
C PRO A 25 -6.83 -8.34 -4.65
N ILE A 26 -6.73 -9.25 -3.69
CA ILE A 26 -7.84 -9.62 -2.78
C ILE A 26 -7.38 -9.35 -1.34
N VAL A 27 -8.28 -8.75 -0.55
CA VAL A 27 -8.07 -8.58 0.89
C VAL A 27 -8.75 -9.75 1.62
N LYS A 28 -8.00 -10.48 2.44
CA LYS A 28 -8.48 -11.62 3.23
C LYS A 28 -7.73 -11.69 4.56
N SER A 29 -8.21 -12.50 5.52
CA SER A 29 -7.44 -12.76 6.74
C SER A 29 -6.19 -13.59 6.42
N TYR A 30 -5.11 -13.39 7.20
CA TYR A 30 -3.86 -14.14 7.03
C TYR A 30 -4.07 -15.64 7.17
N GLN A 31 -4.95 -16.09 8.09
CA GLN A 31 -5.29 -17.50 8.22
C GLN A 31 -5.86 -18.08 6.92
N LYS A 32 -6.85 -17.38 6.30
CA LYS A 32 -7.42 -17.83 5.02
C LYS A 32 -6.39 -17.85 3.89
N PHE A 33 -5.43 -16.94 3.92
CA PHE A 33 -4.33 -16.96 2.96
C PHE A 33 -3.44 -18.18 3.16
N VAL A 34 -3.05 -18.50 4.41
CA VAL A 34 -2.21 -19.66 4.74
C VAL A 34 -2.89 -20.98 4.36
N ASP A 35 -4.21 -21.08 4.60
CA ASP A 35 -4.99 -22.32 4.34
C ASP A 35 -5.06 -22.69 2.83
N GLU A 36 -4.70 -21.75 1.93
CA GLU A 36 -4.65 -22.01 0.48
C GLU A 36 -3.39 -22.75 0.04
N PHE A 37 -2.39 -22.85 0.91
CA PHE A 37 -1.10 -23.44 0.57
C PHE A 37 -0.85 -24.72 1.34
N PRO A 38 -0.11 -25.67 0.75
CA PRO A 38 0.30 -26.88 1.45
C PRO A 38 1.24 -26.57 2.62
N GLU A 39 1.30 -27.47 3.60
CA GLU A 39 2.15 -27.31 4.79
C GLU A 39 3.62 -27.00 4.47
N ARG A 40 4.13 -27.56 3.37
CA ARG A 40 5.48 -27.29 2.86
C ARG A 40 5.40 -26.39 1.63
N THR A 41 5.62 -25.13 1.86
CA THR A 41 5.55 -24.09 0.83
C THR A 41 6.83 -23.27 0.86
N ASN A 42 7.36 -22.91 -0.30
CA ASN A 42 8.52 -22.04 -0.37
C ASN A 42 8.10 -20.58 -0.13
N ILE A 43 8.42 -20.04 1.05
CA ILE A 43 8.05 -18.72 1.51
C ILE A 43 9.28 -17.83 1.55
N ASN A 44 9.32 -16.81 0.72
CA ASN A 44 10.41 -15.84 0.66
C ASN A 44 9.98 -14.57 1.39
N ILE A 45 10.55 -14.33 2.56
CA ILE A 45 10.21 -13.20 3.41
C ILE A 45 11.01 -11.99 2.94
N VAL A 46 10.31 -10.87 2.72
CA VAL A 46 10.86 -9.61 2.24
C VAL A 46 10.50 -8.47 3.19
N GLY A 47 11.48 -7.65 3.51
CA GLY A 47 11.25 -6.38 4.19
C GLY A 47 10.77 -5.33 3.20
N ILE A 48 9.87 -4.46 3.61
CA ILE A 48 9.28 -3.41 2.77
C ILE A 48 9.69 -2.05 3.33
N ARG A 49 10.57 -1.36 2.63
CA ARG A 49 11.06 -0.04 3.04
C ARG A 49 10.48 1.06 2.15
N PRO A 50 10.19 2.26 2.72
CA PRO A 50 10.35 2.69 4.12
C PRO A 50 9.19 2.27 5.05
N LEU A 51 8.25 1.42 4.61
CA LEU A 51 6.98 1.10 5.30
C LEU A 51 7.13 0.27 6.59
N ARG A 52 8.36 -0.10 6.99
CA ARG A 52 8.69 -0.81 8.23
C ARG A 52 7.89 -2.10 8.47
N GLY A 53 7.58 -2.82 7.41
CA GLY A 53 6.85 -4.07 7.47
C GLY A 53 7.53 -5.19 6.72
N VAL A 54 6.99 -6.39 6.86
CA VAL A 54 7.40 -7.58 6.11
C VAL A 54 6.24 -8.11 5.29
N GLY A 55 6.56 -8.64 4.13
CA GLY A 55 5.65 -9.41 3.29
C GLY A 55 6.28 -10.73 2.91
N CYS A 56 5.60 -11.55 2.15
CA CYS A 56 6.18 -12.75 1.59
C CYS A 56 5.79 -12.99 0.14
N TRP A 57 6.74 -13.57 -0.59
CA TRP A 57 6.55 -14.11 -1.93
C TRP A 57 6.56 -15.61 -1.87
N ILE A 58 5.54 -16.21 -2.49
CA ILE A 58 5.41 -17.66 -2.62
C ILE A 58 5.54 -17.99 -4.08
N VAL A 59 6.40 -18.94 -4.41
CA VAL A 59 6.62 -19.40 -5.79
C VAL A 59 6.14 -20.84 -5.87
N ASP A 60 5.22 -21.09 -6.79
CA ASP A 60 4.75 -22.46 -7.08
C ASP A 60 5.93 -23.36 -7.44
N PRO A 61 6.05 -24.55 -6.83
CA PRO A 61 7.10 -25.48 -7.15
C PRO A 61 7.16 -25.83 -8.63
N GLY A 62 6.01 -25.89 -9.32
CA GLY A 62 5.96 -26.13 -10.77
C GLY A 62 6.72 -25.08 -11.56
N VAL A 63 6.54 -23.78 -11.22
CA VAL A 63 7.30 -22.69 -11.83
C VAL A 63 8.79 -22.87 -11.62
N VAL A 64 9.20 -23.24 -10.41
CA VAL A 64 10.61 -23.44 -10.06
C VAL A 64 11.23 -24.55 -10.93
N TYR A 65 10.59 -25.72 -10.98
CA TYR A 65 11.13 -26.85 -11.72
C TYR A 65 11.14 -26.64 -13.22
N ILE A 66 10.09 -26.03 -13.79
CA ILE A 66 10.06 -25.67 -15.20
C ILE A 66 11.15 -24.66 -15.54
N ALA A 67 11.34 -23.66 -14.67
CA ALA A 67 12.40 -22.67 -14.85
C ALA A 67 13.79 -23.33 -14.81
N ILE A 68 14.03 -24.22 -13.84
CA ILE A 68 15.27 -24.96 -13.71
C ILE A 68 15.54 -25.81 -14.97
N ASP A 69 14.55 -26.60 -15.39
CA ASP A 69 14.70 -27.48 -16.57
C ASP A 69 15.06 -26.67 -17.82
N ASN A 70 14.36 -25.58 -18.08
CA ASN A 70 14.66 -24.71 -19.21
C ASN A 70 16.06 -24.05 -19.11
N MET A 71 16.45 -23.59 -17.91
CA MET A 71 17.78 -22.99 -17.71
C MET A 71 18.93 -23.95 -17.98
N PHE A 72 18.69 -25.25 -17.81
CA PHE A 72 19.66 -26.32 -18.11
C PHE A 72 19.47 -26.94 -19.51
N GLY A 73 18.63 -26.33 -20.36
CA GLY A 73 18.46 -26.77 -21.77
C GLY A 73 17.42 -27.88 -21.96
N GLY A 74 16.60 -28.15 -20.95
CA GLY A 74 15.46 -29.05 -21.07
C GLY A 74 14.25 -28.38 -21.72
N GLU A 75 13.21 -29.16 -22.02
CA GLU A 75 11.98 -28.71 -22.66
C GLU A 75 10.85 -28.39 -21.62
N GLY A 76 11.17 -28.27 -20.37
CA GLY A 76 10.21 -28.07 -19.28
C GLY A 76 9.35 -29.30 -18.98
N ARG A 77 9.80 -30.49 -19.37
CA ARG A 77 9.02 -31.74 -19.22
C ARG A 77 9.13 -32.41 -17.85
N LEU A 78 10.04 -31.96 -17.00
CA LEU A 78 10.16 -32.48 -15.65
C LEU A 78 8.86 -32.23 -14.87
N ALA A 79 8.05 -33.28 -14.74
CA ALA A 79 6.93 -33.26 -13.81
C ALA A 79 7.50 -33.39 -12.39
N PRO A 80 7.35 -32.39 -11.55
CA PRO A 80 7.89 -32.49 -10.21
C PRO A 80 7.13 -33.56 -9.42
N ARG A 81 7.84 -34.46 -8.78
CA ARG A 81 7.32 -35.21 -7.63
C ARG A 81 7.34 -34.24 -6.43
N LEU A 82 6.38 -33.36 -6.46
CA LEU A 82 6.37 -32.03 -5.84
C LEU A 82 6.41 -32.01 -4.31
N ASN A 83 6.11 -33.08 -3.63
CA ASN A 83 5.74 -33.01 -2.21
C ASN A 83 6.63 -33.82 -1.27
N LEU A 84 7.76 -34.38 -1.71
CA LEU A 84 8.47 -35.39 -0.92
C LEU A 84 9.88 -35.02 -0.47
N ARG A 85 10.49 -33.93 -0.98
CA ARG A 85 11.86 -33.56 -0.59
C ARG A 85 12.04 -32.05 -0.38
N GLU A 86 13.02 -31.72 0.40
CA GLU A 86 13.48 -30.32 0.55
C GLU A 86 14.16 -29.83 -0.73
N TYR A 87 14.10 -28.50 -0.94
CA TYR A 87 14.82 -27.87 -2.04
C TYR A 87 16.34 -28.00 -1.83
N THR A 88 17.05 -28.32 -2.88
CA THR A 88 18.52 -28.32 -2.87
C THR A 88 19.04 -26.87 -2.84
N ALA A 89 20.29 -26.69 -2.44
CA ALA A 89 20.94 -25.38 -2.42
C ALA A 89 20.91 -24.68 -3.80
N THR A 90 20.97 -25.45 -4.89
CA THR A 90 20.86 -24.93 -6.27
C THR A 90 19.46 -24.45 -6.57
N GLU A 91 18.43 -25.20 -6.23
CA GLU A 91 17.03 -24.82 -6.39
C GLU A 91 16.71 -23.57 -5.59
N LEU A 92 17.13 -23.48 -4.34
CA LEU A 92 16.97 -22.30 -3.49
C LEU A 92 17.63 -21.06 -4.12
N ARG A 93 18.79 -21.20 -4.74
CA ARG A 93 19.47 -20.11 -5.43
C ARG A 93 18.69 -19.66 -6.67
N ILE A 94 18.08 -20.56 -7.40
CA ILE A 94 17.26 -20.23 -8.58
C ILE A 94 15.97 -19.56 -8.13
N ILE A 95 15.28 -20.09 -7.10
CA ILE A 95 14.11 -19.45 -6.50
C ILE A 95 14.45 -18.01 -6.09
N ARG A 96 15.57 -17.83 -5.42
CA ARG A 96 16.03 -16.48 -5.04
C ARG A 96 16.17 -15.56 -6.24
N ARG A 97 16.77 -16.01 -7.34
CA ARG A 97 16.91 -15.21 -8.58
C ARG A 97 15.56 -14.88 -9.20
N LEU A 98 14.60 -15.82 -9.17
CA LEU A 98 13.22 -15.57 -9.63
C LEU A 98 12.55 -14.49 -8.79
N VAL A 99 12.62 -14.62 -7.47
CA VAL A 99 12.06 -13.64 -6.55
C VAL A 99 12.70 -12.26 -6.74
N ASP A 100 14.03 -12.18 -6.82
CA ASP A 100 14.73 -10.92 -7.06
C ASP A 100 14.33 -10.25 -8.39
N ALA A 101 14.13 -11.05 -9.44
CA ALA A 101 13.66 -10.55 -10.74
C ALA A 101 12.25 -9.93 -10.61
N PHE A 102 11.35 -10.58 -9.89
CA PHE A 102 10.01 -10.06 -9.61
C PHE A 102 10.05 -8.80 -8.74
N LEU A 103 10.81 -8.83 -7.66
CA LEU A 103 10.95 -7.70 -6.74
C LEU A 103 11.41 -6.44 -7.48
N ASN A 104 12.45 -6.57 -8.31
CA ASN A 104 12.99 -5.45 -9.07
C ASN A 104 11.95 -4.81 -10.02
N GLU A 105 11.16 -5.63 -10.72
CA GLU A 105 10.11 -5.10 -11.59
C GLU A 105 8.92 -4.55 -10.80
N TYR A 106 8.62 -5.14 -9.64
CA TYR A 106 7.56 -4.67 -8.76
C TYR A 106 7.90 -3.33 -8.13
N GLU A 107 9.15 -3.13 -7.70
CA GLU A 107 9.67 -1.83 -7.24
C GLU A 107 9.54 -0.74 -8.31
N LYS A 108 9.92 -1.06 -9.56
CA LYS A 108 9.78 -0.13 -10.68
C LYS A 108 8.32 0.25 -10.93
N ALA A 109 7.40 -0.70 -10.76
CA ALA A 109 5.98 -0.44 -10.91
C ALA A 109 5.46 0.48 -9.80
N TRP A 110 5.91 0.27 -8.56
CA TRP A 110 5.55 1.11 -7.42
C TRP A 110 6.12 2.53 -7.49
N LYS A 111 7.27 2.71 -8.12
CA LYS A 111 7.96 4.01 -8.19
C LYS A 111 7.08 5.15 -8.75
N SER A 112 6.08 4.83 -9.58
CA SER A 112 5.14 5.83 -10.09
C SER A 112 4.12 6.31 -9.04
N VAL A 113 3.95 5.59 -7.94
CA VAL A 113 2.99 5.89 -6.87
C VAL A 113 3.71 6.27 -5.59
N TYR A 114 4.63 5.43 -5.16
CA TYR A 114 5.43 5.60 -3.96
C TYR A 114 6.72 4.81 -4.06
N GLU A 115 7.86 5.38 -3.68
CA GLU A 115 9.14 4.67 -3.77
C GLU A 115 9.26 3.64 -2.66
N ILE A 116 9.05 2.37 -3.02
CA ILE A 116 9.19 1.21 -2.13
C ILE A 116 10.37 0.38 -2.59
N LYS A 117 11.10 -0.18 -1.63
CA LYS A 117 12.15 -1.17 -1.84
C LYS A 117 11.82 -2.45 -1.09
N PHE A 118 12.07 -3.57 -1.73
CA PHE A 118 11.87 -4.88 -1.15
C PHE A 118 13.22 -5.55 -0.89
N ASP A 119 13.56 -5.71 0.39
CA ASP A 119 14.78 -6.39 0.78
C ASP A 119 14.48 -7.84 1.16
N PHE A 120 15.04 -8.78 0.44
CA PHE A 120 14.94 -10.17 0.86
C PHE A 120 15.62 -10.37 2.22
N MET A 121 14.90 -11.00 3.12
CA MET A 121 15.38 -11.26 4.48
C MET A 121 15.81 -12.71 4.66
N ARG A 122 14.88 -13.64 4.44
CA ARG A 122 15.10 -15.06 4.63
C ARG A 122 14.05 -15.89 3.89
N GLN A 123 14.29 -17.18 3.84
CA GLN A 123 13.40 -18.16 3.22
C GLN A 123 12.95 -19.16 4.29
N GLU A 124 11.69 -19.54 4.25
CA GLU A 124 11.07 -20.50 5.15
C GLU A 124 10.28 -21.54 4.34
N THR A 125 10.03 -22.68 4.94
CA THR A 125 9.25 -23.76 4.31
C THR A 125 7.91 -23.98 4.99
N ASN A 126 7.64 -23.28 6.10
CA ASN A 126 6.42 -23.38 6.87
C ASN A 126 5.99 -22.01 7.38
N PHE A 127 4.70 -21.72 7.25
CA PHE A 127 4.12 -20.45 7.69
C PHE A 127 4.26 -20.21 9.20
N GLY A 128 4.28 -21.26 10.02
CA GLY A 128 4.50 -21.13 11.47
C GLY A 128 5.83 -20.49 11.83
N PHE A 129 6.86 -20.67 10.99
CA PHE A 129 8.17 -20.03 11.17
C PHE A 129 8.29 -18.68 10.44
N ALA A 130 7.48 -18.46 9.42
CA ALA A 130 7.50 -17.24 8.63
C ALA A 130 7.14 -15.99 9.47
N LYS A 131 6.15 -16.10 10.40
CA LYS A 131 5.72 -15.05 11.33
C LYS A 131 5.51 -13.70 10.64
N ILE A 132 4.74 -13.67 9.56
CA ILE A 132 4.49 -12.46 8.79
C ILE A 132 3.58 -11.51 9.58
N THR A 133 2.45 -12.04 10.07
CA THR A 133 1.48 -11.30 10.88
C THR A 133 0.62 -12.27 11.69
N SER A 134 -0.28 -11.76 12.53
CA SER A 134 -1.22 -12.60 13.31
C SER A 134 -2.30 -13.21 12.42
N PRO A 135 -2.84 -14.41 12.77
CA PRO A 135 -3.83 -15.12 11.94
C PRO A 135 -5.08 -14.33 11.58
N GLY A 136 -5.55 -13.46 12.50
CA GLY A 136 -6.73 -12.62 12.31
C GLY A 136 -6.49 -11.34 11.51
N GLU A 137 -5.23 -10.96 11.30
CA GLU A 137 -4.88 -9.74 10.56
C GLU A 137 -5.25 -9.84 9.07
N MET A 138 -5.65 -8.70 8.52
CA MET A 138 -5.95 -8.62 7.10
C MET A 138 -4.68 -8.48 6.28
N VAL A 139 -4.63 -9.19 5.17
CA VAL A 139 -3.52 -9.15 4.21
C VAL A 139 -4.04 -8.83 2.81
N LEU A 140 -3.23 -8.11 2.05
CA LEU A 140 -3.39 -7.95 0.63
C LEU A 140 -2.70 -9.09 -0.08
N HIS A 141 -3.47 -9.93 -0.75
CA HIS A 141 -2.98 -11.03 -1.58
C HIS A 141 -3.02 -10.63 -3.04
N SER A 142 -1.87 -10.62 -3.69
CA SER A 142 -1.73 -10.39 -5.12
C SER A 142 -1.21 -11.68 -5.78
N LYS A 143 -1.98 -12.20 -6.73
CA LYS A 143 -1.67 -13.44 -7.44
C LYS A 143 -1.24 -13.13 -8.87
N PHE A 144 -0.19 -13.79 -9.31
CA PHE A 144 0.37 -13.73 -10.67
C PHE A 144 0.42 -15.15 -11.22
N THR A 145 -0.28 -15.41 -12.31
CA THR A 145 -0.13 -16.68 -13.04
C THR A 145 0.93 -16.51 -14.11
N ILE A 146 1.92 -17.40 -14.09
CA ILE A 146 3.02 -17.43 -15.04
C ILE A 146 2.90 -18.69 -15.83
N GLU A 147 2.89 -18.55 -17.13
CA GLU A 147 2.90 -19.65 -18.06
C GLU A 147 4.27 -19.76 -18.73
N ILE A 148 4.96 -20.85 -18.56
CA ILE A 148 6.27 -21.14 -19.16
C ILE A 148 6.10 -22.34 -20.11
N ASN A 149 6.34 -22.17 -21.39
CA ASN A 149 6.14 -23.21 -22.42
C ASN A 149 4.72 -23.82 -22.38
N GLY A 150 3.67 -23.01 -22.20
CA GLY A 150 2.28 -23.47 -22.12
C GLY A 150 1.91 -24.14 -20.80
N ARG A 151 2.74 -24.08 -19.76
CA ARG A 151 2.49 -24.64 -18.44
C ARG A 151 2.28 -23.54 -17.41
N PRO A 152 1.09 -23.44 -16.82
CA PRO A 152 0.80 -22.43 -15.81
C PRO A 152 1.39 -22.81 -14.46
N GLY A 153 1.73 -21.80 -13.69
CA GLY A 153 2.05 -21.88 -12.26
C GLY A 153 1.90 -20.50 -11.64
N ASP A 154 1.80 -20.45 -10.34
CA ASP A 154 1.46 -19.22 -9.64
C ASP A 154 2.63 -18.65 -8.85
N ILE A 155 2.66 -17.33 -8.76
CA ILE A 155 3.46 -16.60 -7.77
C ILE A 155 2.51 -15.72 -6.98
N ASP A 156 2.57 -15.84 -5.67
CA ASP A 156 1.70 -15.14 -4.75
C ASP A 156 2.48 -14.16 -3.89
N LEU A 157 1.98 -12.95 -3.76
CA LEU A 157 2.50 -11.92 -2.88
C LEU A 157 1.50 -11.64 -1.77
N CYS A 158 1.96 -11.73 -0.53
CA CYS A 158 1.19 -11.38 0.65
C CYS A 158 1.84 -10.20 1.37
N ILE A 159 1.08 -9.13 1.57
CA ILE A 159 1.49 -7.96 2.35
C ILE A 159 0.43 -7.70 3.42
N PRO A 160 0.80 -7.64 4.71
CA PRO A 160 -0.14 -7.24 5.75
C PRO A 160 -0.72 -5.85 5.47
N PHE A 161 -2.03 -5.71 5.64
CA PHE A 161 -2.72 -4.47 5.24
C PHE A 161 -2.23 -3.24 6.02
N TRP A 162 -1.88 -3.42 7.30
CA TRP A 162 -1.34 -2.35 8.14
C TRP A 162 0.00 -1.79 7.62
N VAL A 163 0.79 -2.59 6.88
CA VAL A 163 2.04 -2.13 6.26
C VAL A 163 1.76 -1.07 5.19
N LEU A 164 0.62 -1.16 4.52
CA LEU A 164 0.20 -0.23 3.46
C LEU A 164 -0.58 0.98 3.99
N GLU A 165 -0.96 1.00 5.28
CA GLU A 165 -1.73 2.10 5.87
C GLU A 165 -1.09 3.49 5.66
N PRO A 166 0.25 3.67 5.80
CA PRO A 166 0.88 4.97 5.58
C PRO A 166 0.77 5.50 4.14
N VAL A 167 0.60 4.62 3.15
CA VAL A 167 0.49 5.00 1.72
C VAL A 167 -0.94 4.95 1.20
N LYS A 168 -1.89 4.60 2.05
CA LYS A 168 -3.31 4.45 1.69
C LYS A 168 -3.89 5.70 1.05
N SER A 169 -3.64 6.87 1.63
CA SER A 169 -4.09 8.15 1.09
C SER A 169 -3.54 8.42 -0.31
N ILE A 170 -2.27 8.09 -0.54
CA ILE A 170 -1.62 8.25 -1.84
C ILE A 170 -2.23 7.30 -2.87
N LEU A 171 -2.51 6.06 -2.47
CA LEU A 171 -3.15 5.06 -3.33
C LEU A 171 -4.57 5.49 -3.74
N TYR A 172 -5.37 6.00 -2.80
CA TYR A 172 -6.72 6.49 -3.09
C TYR A 172 -6.70 7.71 -4.00
N ASN A 173 -5.82 8.68 -3.76
CA ASN A 173 -5.72 9.89 -4.58
C ASN A 173 -5.26 9.56 -6.01
N ASN A 174 -4.33 8.61 -6.17
CA ASN A 174 -3.89 8.18 -7.49
C ASN A 174 -4.95 7.34 -8.23
N MET A 175 -5.82 6.62 -7.53
CA MET A 175 -6.94 5.93 -8.18
C MET A 175 -7.97 6.91 -8.73
N GLN A 176 -8.16 8.05 -8.10
CA GLN A 176 -8.99 9.14 -8.64
C GLN A 176 -8.36 9.80 -9.87
N GLY A 177 -7.03 9.82 -9.97
CA GLY A 177 -6.30 10.35 -11.13
C GLY A 177 -6.28 9.44 -12.36
N PHE A 178 -6.65 8.16 -12.24
CA PHE A 178 -6.83 7.25 -13.39
C PHE A 178 -8.28 7.21 -13.90
N ALA A 179 -9.21 7.76 -13.14
CA ALA A 179 -10.59 7.96 -13.54
C ALA A 179 -10.77 9.45 -13.84
N THR A 180 -10.58 9.83 -15.08
CA THR A 180 -10.85 11.15 -15.62
C THR A 180 -9.68 12.14 -15.47
N GLU A 181 -9.33 12.83 -16.58
CA GLU A 181 -8.72 14.16 -16.52
C GLU A 181 -9.43 14.94 -15.41
N PRO A 182 -8.71 15.73 -14.58
CA PRO A 182 -9.37 16.50 -13.54
C PRO A 182 -10.46 17.30 -14.25
N ASP A 183 -11.70 17.00 -13.92
CA ASP A 183 -12.84 17.69 -14.48
C ASP A 183 -12.72 19.14 -13.98
N GLN A 184 -12.09 19.99 -14.81
CA GLN A 184 -11.89 21.39 -14.51
C GLN A 184 -13.22 22.02 -14.12
N HIS A 185 -14.30 21.57 -14.75
CA HIS A 185 -15.64 22.00 -14.43
C HIS A 185 -16.06 21.65 -12.99
N TRP A 186 -15.66 20.45 -12.48
CA TRP A 186 -15.93 20.06 -11.10
C TRP A 186 -15.09 20.85 -10.10
N THR A 187 -13.83 21.11 -10.44
CA THR A 187 -12.93 21.94 -9.62
C THR A 187 -13.42 23.39 -9.55
N ASP A 188 -13.89 23.94 -10.66
CA ASP A 188 -14.46 25.27 -10.73
C ASP A 188 -15.76 25.36 -9.94
N LEU A 189 -16.67 24.39 -10.08
CA LEU A 189 -17.89 24.30 -9.28
C LEU A 189 -17.61 24.18 -7.78
N LEU A 190 -16.60 23.41 -7.39
CA LEU A 190 -16.21 23.28 -5.99
C LEU A 190 -15.64 24.59 -5.44
N ASN A 191 -14.81 25.27 -6.21
CA ASN A 191 -14.27 26.59 -5.85
C ASN A 191 -15.41 27.62 -5.68
N ASP A 192 -16.36 27.66 -6.60
CA ASP A 192 -17.51 28.56 -6.51
C ASP A 192 -18.35 28.26 -5.25
N GLN A 193 -18.63 26.99 -4.96
CA GLN A 193 -19.36 26.57 -3.76
C GLN A 193 -18.62 26.89 -2.45
N VAL A 194 -17.28 26.79 -2.44
CA VAL A 194 -16.45 27.16 -1.29
C VAL A 194 -16.47 28.69 -1.07
N HIS A 195 -16.46 29.48 -2.16
CA HIS A 195 -16.57 30.93 -2.08
C HIS A 195 -17.95 31.40 -1.63
N GLU A 196 -19.00 30.66 -1.92
CA GLU A 196 -20.38 30.97 -1.50
C GLU A 196 -20.72 30.45 -0.09
N ALA A 197 -19.84 29.64 0.54
CA ALA A 197 -20.11 29.08 1.84
C ALA A 197 -20.21 30.18 2.94
N PRO A 198 -21.34 30.28 3.63
CA PRO A 198 -21.51 31.27 4.71
C PRO A 198 -20.61 30.94 5.90
N VAL A 199 -19.81 31.88 6.34
CA VAL A 199 -18.99 31.78 7.54
C VAL A 199 -19.40 32.81 8.59
N THR A 200 -19.37 32.43 9.88
CA THR A 200 -19.68 33.36 10.97
C THR A 200 -18.40 34.12 11.36
N ALA A 201 -18.41 35.43 11.11
CA ALA A 201 -17.34 36.33 11.53
C ALA A 201 -17.69 36.99 12.85
N VAL A 202 -16.80 36.94 13.82
CA VAL A 202 -16.95 37.53 15.15
C VAL A 202 -15.88 38.63 15.36
N ALA A 203 -16.29 39.87 15.45
CA ALA A 203 -15.43 40.98 15.80
C ALA A 203 -15.48 41.24 17.32
N VAL A 204 -14.36 41.02 18.02
CA VAL A 204 -14.26 41.31 19.44
C VAL A 204 -13.82 42.75 19.65
N LEU A 205 -14.79 43.61 19.94
CA LEU A 205 -14.53 45.06 20.13
C LEU A 205 -13.79 45.34 21.44
N ALA A 206 -14.16 44.69 22.52
CA ALA A 206 -13.53 44.88 23.82
C ALA A 206 -13.70 43.67 24.72
N ARG A 207 -12.78 43.52 25.67
CA ARG A 207 -12.92 42.55 26.80
C ARG A 207 -12.67 43.28 28.07
N LYS A 208 -13.58 43.12 29.06
CA LYS A 208 -13.42 43.72 30.37
C LYS A 208 -13.42 42.64 31.45
N GLN A 209 -12.44 42.70 32.32
CA GLN A 209 -12.42 41.86 33.53
C GLN A 209 -13.15 42.60 34.65
N MET A 210 -14.07 41.90 35.30
CA MET A 210 -14.84 42.41 36.44
C MET A 210 -14.83 41.40 37.59
N LEU A 211 -14.94 41.87 38.80
CA LEU A 211 -15.08 41.00 39.96
C LEU A 211 -16.49 40.40 39.99
N LEU A 212 -16.63 39.16 40.46
CA LEU A 212 -17.92 38.47 40.53
C LEU A 212 -18.97 39.28 41.36
N ARG A 213 -18.55 39.92 42.42
CA ARG A 213 -19.40 40.80 43.22
C ARG A 213 -19.97 42.00 42.44
N GLU A 214 -19.21 42.53 41.50
CA GLU A 214 -19.63 43.66 40.64
C GLU A 214 -20.67 43.20 39.62
N ILE A 215 -20.45 41.98 39.06
CA ILE A 215 -21.38 41.36 38.09
C ILE A 215 -22.73 41.07 38.78
N THR A 216 -22.70 40.56 40.03
CA THR A 216 -23.92 40.24 40.77
C THR A 216 -24.70 41.47 41.26
N SER A 217 -24.05 42.65 41.31
CA SER A 217 -24.68 43.90 41.70
C SER A 217 -25.19 44.74 40.53
N LEU A 218 -24.98 44.30 39.26
CA LEU A 218 -25.45 45.00 38.08
C LEU A 218 -26.99 45.08 38.00
N SER A 219 -27.49 46.24 37.70
CA SER A 219 -28.92 46.52 37.49
C SER A 219 -29.17 47.09 36.09
N VAL A 220 -30.41 46.94 35.60
CA VAL A 220 -30.77 47.53 34.27
C VAL A 220 -30.67 49.05 34.35
N GLY A 221 -29.81 49.63 33.51
CA GLY A 221 -29.49 51.02 33.45
C GLY A 221 -28.06 51.37 33.87
N ASP A 222 -27.28 50.41 34.39
CA ASP A 222 -25.89 50.65 34.75
C ASP A 222 -25.03 50.78 33.47
N ILE A 223 -24.05 51.70 33.52
CA ILE A 223 -23.11 51.97 32.44
C ILE A 223 -21.79 51.30 32.73
N ILE A 224 -21.39 50.35 31.90
CA ILE A 224 -20.09 49.70 31.98
C ILE A 224 -19.12 50.35 31.00
N PRO A 225 -18.12 51.09 31.47
CA PRO A 225 -17.12 51.66 30.56
C PRO A 225 -16.22 50.55 30.01
N ILE A 226 -16.10 50.51 28.69
CA ILE A 226 -15.21 49.59 27.95
C ILE A 226 -14.17 50.37 27.18
N GLU A 227 -12.97 49.83 27.11
CA GLU A 227 -11.92 50.34 26.21
C GLU A 227 -11.96 49.49 24.95
N ILE A 228 -12.10 50.14 23.77
CA ILE A 228 -12.12 49.48 22.49
C ILE A 228 -10.69 49.17 22.10
N ASN A 229 -10.40 47.91 21.76
CA ASN A 229 -9.10 47.55 21.23
C ASN A 229 -8.94 48.11 19.81
N ASP A 230 -7.90 48.87 19.61
CA ASP A 230 -7.52 49.39 18.29
C ASP A 230 -6.11 48.81 17.97
N PRO A 231 -5.98 47.97 16.95
CA PRO A 231 -6.96 47.51 15.95
C PRO A 231 -7.90 46.38 16.40
N VAL A 232 -9.11 46.38 15.89
CA VAL A 232 -10.11 45.33 16.11
C VAL A 232 -9.75 44.08 15.28
N THR A 233 -9.77 42.91 15.90
CA THR A 233 -9.50 41.65 15.19
C THR A 233 -10.79 40.88 14.98
N VAL A 234 -11.04 40.48 13.72
CA VAL A 234 -12.16 39.64 13.31
C VAL A 234 -11.71 38.16 13.29
N TYR A 235 -12.48 37.32 13.91
CA TYR A 235 -12.21 35.87 13.98
C TYR A 235 -13.27 35.12 13.20
N VAL A 236 -12.84 34.07 12.49
CA VAL A 236 -13.71 33.07 11.88
C VAL A 236 -13.31 31.72 12.47
N ASP A 237 -14.25 31.06 13.14
CA ASP A 237 -14.01 29.80 13.86
C ASP A 237 -12.78 29.83 14.80
N GLY A 238 -12.60 30.96 15.51
CA GLY A 238 -11.48 31.17 16.43
C GLY A 238 -10.15 31.54 15.80
N LEU A 239 -10.05 31.58 14.47
CA LEU A 239 -8.85 31.99 13.73
C LEU A 239 -8.92 33.49 13.40
N PRO A 240 -7.88 34.29 13.65
CA PRO A 240 -7.85 35.70 13.28
C PRO A 240 -7.69 35.82 11.75
N VAL A 241 -8.67 36.49 11.09
CA VAL A 241 -8.71 36.58 9.63
C VAL A 241 -8.44 38.02 9.15
N ILE A 242 -9.04 39.01 9.82
CA ILE A 242 -8.93 40.42 9.43
C ILE A 242 -8.57 41.24 10.68
N LYS A 243 -7.74 42.27 10.45
CA LYS A 243 -7.33 43.24 11.47
C LYS A 243 -7.54 44.63 10.90
N GLY A 244 -8.36 45.43 11.53
CA GLY A 244 -8.70 46.76 11.08
C GLY A 244 -8.98 47.72 12.22
#